data_4d459d294381956b11ae1e840b82d6d2
#
_entry.id   4d459d294381956b11ae1e840b82d6d2
#
_cell.length_a   1.000
_cell.length_b   1.000
_cell.length_c   1.000
_cell.angle_alpha   90.00
_cell.angle_beta   90.00
_cell.angle_gamma   90.00
#
_symmetry.space_group_name_H-M   'P 1'
#
loop_
_entity.id
_entity.type
_entity.pdbx_description
1 polymer ?
#
loop_
_entity_poly.entity_id
_entity_poly.type
_entity_poly.pdbx_seq_one_letter_code
_entity_poly.pdbx_strand_id
1 'polypeptide(L)'
;MLDRFTQTLRIGVAGDSLALLQVSRGLARRPALRLLAETRFDPAEGSAGLGNGLRRLLADASAAGRTATIVLADDWARLWQVAPPGSASRMADLEAAAALRFQSLFGAPAAGWRISADWDADRAFLAAALPAPLLAGLQQVAFEERLHLVGIVPHFVAALNGWRKARRAGAWFGVVHGAVLTLAVFDQGAFAAVRTALVPPGADGAWFADHVAREALLTGAAAPSLVQVCGAAPRAWAAPSCMLLGSAPGSDWSEAARLAASGNGI
;
A
#
# COMPACT_ATOMS: atom_id res chain seq x y z
N MET A 1 -30.56 -12.15 0.33
CA MET A 1 -29.50 -12.59 -0.62
C MET A 1 -28.68 -11.42 -1.20
N LEU A 2 -29.23 -10.22 -1.30
CA LEU A 2 -28.55 -9.00 -1.80
C LEU A 2 -27.46 -8.44 -0.84
N ASP A 3 -27.55 -8.70 0.47
CA ASP A 3 -26.61 -8.20 1.47
C ASP A 3 -25.17 -8.73 1.33
N ARG A 4 -24.98 -9.90 0.73
CA ARG A 4 -23.65 -10.50 0.56
C ARG A 4 -22.79 -9.79 -0.52
N PHE A 5 -23.41 -9.15 -1.50
CA PHE A 5 -22.70 -8.46 -2.59
C PHE A 5 -22.17 -7.06 -2.21
N THR A 6 -22.67 -6.50 -1.11
CA THR A 6 -22.24 -5.19 -0.61
C THR A 6 -21.16 -5.29 0.47
N GLN A 7 -20.85 -6.52 0.90
CA GLN A 7 -19.88 -6.78 1.97
C GLN A 7 -18.66 -7.50 1.42
N THR A 8 -17.50 -6.87 1.56
CA THR A 8 -16.20 -7.44 1.19
C THR A 8 -15.33 -7.60 2.42
N LEU A 9 -14.35 -8.50 2.35
CA LEU A 9 -13.34 -8.67 3.37
C LEU A 9 -12.06 -7.93 3.00
N ARG A 10 -11.38 -7.41 4.00
CA ARG A 10 -10.02 -6.90 3.84
C ARG A 10 -9.14 -7.48 4.93
N ILE A 11 -7.98 -7.97 4.52
CA ILE A 11 -7.00 -8.57 5.40
C ILE A 11 -5.77 -7.67 5.39
N GLY A 12 -5.40 -7.14 6.54
CA GLY A 12 -4.15 -6.41 6.73
C GLY A 12 -3.07 -7.33 7.24
N VAL A 13 -1.89 -7.23 6.66
CA VAL A 13 -0.70 -7.99 7.04
C VAL A 13 0.39 -7.02 7.43
N ALA A 14 0.65 -6.91 8.73
CA ALA A 14 1.79 -6.18 9.29
C ALA A 14 3.01 -7.10 9.44
N GLY A 15 4.05 -6.64 10.12
CA GLY A 15 5.28 -7.41 10.29
C GLY A 15 5.12 -8.70 11.07
N ASP A 16 4.22 -8.73 12.08
CA ASP A 16 4.00 -9.84 13.02
C ASP A 16 2.53 -10.14 13.28
N SER A 17 1.62 -9.46 12.60
CA SER A 17 0.20 -9.50 12.92
C SER A 17 -0.68 -9.42 11.68
N LEU A 18 -1.88 -9.96 11.82
CA LEU A 18 -2.93 -10.02 10.81
C LEU A 18 -4.23 -9.49 11.39
N ALA A 19 -5.01 -8.78 10.59
CA ALA A 19 -6.35 -8.36 10.95
C ALA A 19 -7.32 -8.60 9.80
N LEU A 20 -8.55 -9.00 10.14
CA LEU A 20 -9.64 -9.21 9.22
C LEU A 20 -10.72 -8.16 9.45
N LEU A 21 -10.99 -7.35 8.45
CA LEU A 21 -12.06 -6.37 8.44
C LEU A 21 -13.16 -6.75 7.45
N GLN A 22 -14.37 -6.49 7.87
CA GLN A 22 -15.53 -6.42 6.97
C GLN A 22 -15.74 -4.98 6.52
N VAL A 23 -15.87 -4.80 5.23
CA VAL A 23 -16.21 -3.53 4.59
C VAL A 23 -17.61 -3.64 4.03
N SER A 24 -18.53 -2.85 4.57
CA SER A 24 -19.92 -2.79 4.11
C SER A 24 -20.17 -1.48 3.39
N ARG A 25 -20.54 -1.56 2.12
CA ARG A 25 -20.92 -0.40 1.30
C ARG A 25 -22.44 -0.26 1.32
N GLY A 26 -22.94 0.78 1.99
CA GLY A 26 -24.33 1.17 2.01
C GLY A 26 -24.57 2.48 1.25
N LEU A 27 -25.73 3.09 1.48
CA LEU A 27 -26.09 4.41 0.92
C LEU A 27 -25.25 5.56 1.51
N ALA A 28 -24.52 5.30 2.60
CA ALA A 28 -23.64 6.29 3.21
C ALA A 28 -22.41 6.59 2.30
N ARG A 29 -21.95 7.85 2.33
CA ARG A 29 -20.78 8.28 1.57
C ARG A 29 -19.50 7.50 1.91
N ARG A 30 -19.41 6.98 3.13
CA ARG A 30 -18.25 6.21 3.61
C ARG A 30 -18.66 4.77 3.90
N PRO A 31 -17.81 3.79 3.56
CA PRO A 31 -18.07 2.41 3.93
C PRO A 31 -17.99 2.23 5.46
N ALA A 32 -18.85 1.38 6.01
CA ALA A 32 -18.72 0.96 7.40
C ALA A 32 -17.65 -0.12 7.49
N LEU A 33 -16.72 0.04 8.44
CA LEU A 33 -15.66 -0.90 8.72
C LEU A 33 -15.94 -1.59 10.06
N ARG A 34 -15.82 -2.92 10.07
CA ARG A 34 -15.95 -3.73 11.28
C ARG A 34 -14.76 -4.66 11.38
N LEU A 35 -14.04 -4.58 12.47
CA LEU A 35 -13.01 -5.55 12.82
C LEU A 35 -13.68 -6.88 13.20
N LEU A 36 -13.32 -7.95 12.53
CA LEU A 36 -13.86 -9.29 12.76
C LEU A 36 -12.92 -10.14 13.62
N ALA A 37 -11.61 -10.12 13.32
CA ALA A 37 -10.62 -10.91 14.01
C ALA A 37 -9.23 -10.28 13.87
N GLU A 38 -8.36 -10.60 14.81
CA GLU A 38 -6.92 -10.30 14.76
C GLU A 38 -6.13 -11.50 15.28
N THR A 39 -4.94 -11.70 14.75
CA THR A 39 -4.02 -12.74 15.21
C THR A 39 -2.57 -12.30 15.02
N ARG A 40 -1.66 -12.93 15.74
CA ARG A 40 -0.21 -12.76 15.54
C ARG A 40 0.38 -14.00 14.90
N PHE A 41 1.49 -13.83 14.23
CA PHE A 41 2.33 -14.90 13.71
C PHE A 41 3.79 -14.62 14.01
N ASP A 42 4.62 -15.66 13.97
CA ASP A 42 6.05 -15.50 14.14
C ASP A 42 6.71 -15.13 12.80
N PRO A 43 7.28 -13.93 12.65
CA PRO A 43 7.98 -13.54 11.42
C PRO A 43 9.20 -14.42 11.11
N ALA A 44 9.81 -15.05 12.11
CA ALA A 44 10.96 -15.94 11.91
C ALA A 44 10.60 -17.20 11.11
N GLU A 45 9.34 -17.64 11.13
CA GLU A 45 8.82 -18.73 10.29
C GLU A 45 8.57 -18.30 8.83
N GLY A 46 8.80 -17.04 8.49
CA GLY A 46 8.63 -16.50 7.13
C GLY A 46 7.22 -16.70 6.57
N SER A 47 7.14 -17.12 5.31
CA SER A 47 5.84 -17.32 4.64
C SER A 47 4.99 -18.44 5.26
N ALA A 48 5.59 -19.42 5.92
CA ALA A 48 4.86 -20.51 6.58
C ALA A 48 4.12 -19.99 7.83
N GLY A 49 4.78 -19.18 8.67
CA GLY A 49 4.17 -18.55 9.83
C GLY A 49 3.01 -17.65 9.45
N LEU A 50 3.20 -16.84 8.39
CA LEU A 50 2.15 -16.00 7.84
C LEU A 50 0.95 -16.84 7.33
N GLY A 51 1.21 -17.94 6.60
CA GLY A 51 0.15 -18.83 6.13
C GLY A 51 -0.64 -19.47 7.27
N ASN A 52 0.04 -19.93 8.32
CA ASN A 52 -0.60 -20.48 9.52
C ASN A 52 -1.40 -19.40 10.27
N GLY A 53 -0.86 -18.19 10.38
CA GLY A 53 -1.57 -17.05 10.94
C GLY A 53 -2.86 -16.74 10.17
N LEU A 54 -2.79 -16.75 8.83
CA LEU A 54 -3.94 -16.48 7.98
C LEU A 54 -5.03 -17.55 8.14
N ARG A 55 -4.67 -18.84 8.20
CA ARG A 55 -5.65 -19.92 8.49
C ARG A 55 -6.35 -19.70 9.82
N ARG A 56 -5.58 -19.41 10.90
CA ARG A 56 -6.18 -19.11 12.21
C ARG A 56 -7.12 -17.90 12.18
N LEU A 57 -6.71 -16.84 11.46
CA LEU A 57 -7.53 -15.63 11.31
C LEU A 57 -8.89 -15.91 10.64
N LEU A 58 -8.92 -16.86 9.70
CA LEU A 58 -10.09 -17.16 8.88
C LEU A 58 -10.98 -18.27 9.48
N ALA A 59 -10.46 -19.11 10.39
CA ALA A 59 -11.13 -20.29 10.93
C ALA A 59 -12.53 -19.99 11.50
N ASP A 60 -12.68 -18.89 12.24
CA ASP A 60 -13.93 -18.53 12.93
C ASP A 60 -14.73 -17.43 12.21
N ALA A 61 -14.23 -16.93 11.06
CA ALA A 61 -14.73 -15.68 10.49
C ALA A 61 -15.90 -15.85 9.49
N SER A 62 -16.39 -17.07 9.24
CA SER A 62 -17.39 -17.36 8.18
C SER A 62 -17.01 -16.71 6.85
N ALA A 63 -15.73 -16.80 6.48
CA ALA A 63 -15.12 -16.09 5.36
C ALA A 63 -15.34 -16.78 4.00
N ALA A 64 -15.68 -18.07 4.01
CA ALA A 64 -15.86 -18.89 2.80
C ALA A 64 -16.87 -18.27 1.82
N GLY A 65 -16.53 -18.25 0.54
CA GLY A 65 -17.37 -17.69 -0.53
C GLY A 65 -17.43 -16.15 -0.53
N ARG A 66 -16.66 -15.46 0.31
CA ARG A 66 -16.62 -13.99 0.34
C ARG A 66 -15.44 -13.45 -0.46
N THR A 67 -15.65 -12.28 -1.03
CA THR A 67 -14.60 -11.55 -1.76
C THR A 67 -13.64 -10.90 -0.77
N ALA A 68 -12.33 -11.07 -0.98
CA ALA A 68 -11.29 -10.53 -0.11
C ALA A 68 -10.18 -9.81 -0.87
N THR A 69 -9.61 -8.78 -0.24
CA THR A 69 -8.37 -8.13 -0.66
C THR A 69 -7.37 -8.18 0.49
N ILE A 70 -6.14 -8.57 0.20
CA ILE A 70 -5.04 -8.55 1.18
C ILE A 70 -4.23 -7.27 0.97
N VAL A 71 -3.99 -6.52 2.04
CA VAL A 71 -3.13 -5.33 2.07
C VAL A 71 -1.90 -5.67 2.90
N LEU A 72 -0.74 -5.67 2.27
CA LEU A 72 0.55 -5.97 2.89
C LEU A 72 1.23 -4.67 3.33
N ALA A 73 1.87 -4.66 4.48
CA ALA A 73 2.82 -3.61 4.83
C ALA A 73 3.88 -3.49 3.74
N ASP A 74 4.38 -2.27 3.51
CA ASP A 74 5.33 -2.01 2.42
C ASP A 74 6.70 -2.68 2.65
N ASP A 75 6.99 -3.15 3.85
CA ASP A 75 8.16 -3.97 4.17
C ASP A 75 8.22 -5.29 3.36
N TRP A 76 7.07 -5.83 3.00
CA TRP A 76 6.93 -7.02 2.16
C TRP A 76 7.11 -6.74 0.66
N ALA A 77 7.12 -5.46 0.27
CA ALA A 77 7.13 -5.02 -1.12
C ALA A 77 8.43 -4.31 -1.51
N ARG A 78 8.65 -4.21 -2.80
CA ARG A 78 9.59 -3.24 -3.38
C ARG A 78 8.80 -2.31 -4.29
N LEU A 79 8.99 -1.01 -4.10
CA LEU A 79 8.32 0.04 -4.87
C LEU A 79 9.37 0.85 -5.60
N TRP A 80 9.17 1.12 -6.89
CA TRP A 80 10.09 1.94 -7.67
C TRP A 80 9.39 2.60 -8.86
N GLN A 81 10.04 3.62 -9.38
CA GLN A 81 9.64 4.28 -10.61
C GLN A 81 10.33 3.63 -11.80
N VAL A 82 9.59 3.45 -12.88
CA VAL A 82 10.07 2.97 -14.17
C VAL A 82 9.85 4.06 -15.22
N ALA A 83 10.90 4.43 -15.94
CA ALA A 83 10.78 5.21 -17.16
C ALA A 83 10.57 4.23 -18.33
N PRO A 84 9.50 4.38 -19.14
CA PRO A 84 9.29 3.51 -20.28
C PRO A 84 10.38 3.73 -21.33
N PRO A 85 10.84 2.69 -22.04
CA PRO A 85 11.72 2.87 -23.18
C PRO A 85 11.04 3.70 -24.28
N GLY A 86 11.76 4.62 -24.91
CA GLY A 86 11.17 5.48 -25.96
C GLY A 86 10.64 4.74 -27.19
N SER A 87 10.99 3.46 -27.34
CA SER A 87 10.52 2.56 -28.40
C SER A 87 9.54 1.49 -27.91
N ALA A 88 9.03 1.61 -26.67
CA ALA A 88 8.10 0.63 -26.14
C ALA A 88 6.81 0.60 -26.96
N SER A 89 6.54 -0.53 -27.61
CA SER A 89 5.34 -0.74 -28.42
C SER A 89 4.48 -1.90 -27.92
N ARG A 90 5.01 -2.71 -26.99
CA ARG A 90 4.34 -3.89 -26.45
C ARG A 90 4.48 -3.93 -24.93
N MET A 91 3.54 -4.60 -24.27
CA MET A 91 3.57 -4.84 -22.83
C MET A 91 4.89 -5.49 -22.38
N ALA A 92 5.41 -6.43 -23.18
CA ALA A 92 6.68 -7.11 -22.88
C ALA A 92 7.88 -6.14 -22.78
N ASP A 93 7.87 -5.03 -23.52
CA ASP A 93 8.93 -4.03 -23.46
C ASP A 93 8.89 -3.27 -22.13
N LEU A 94 7.71 -2.97 -21.62
CA LEU A 94 7.49 -2.34 -20.32
C LEU A 94 7.83 -3.28 -19.16
N GLU A 95 7.42 -4.55 -19.26
CA GLU A 95 7.76 -5.59 -18.28
C GLU A 95 9.28 -5.80 -18.19
N ALA A 96 9.96 -5.85 -19.35
CA ALA A 96 11.41 -5.97 -19.38
C ALA A 96 12.10 -4.74 -18.76
N ALA A 97 11.62 -3.53 -19.06
CA ALA A 97 12.16 -2.30 -18.46
C ALA A 97 11.98 -2.28 -16.93
N ALA A 98 10.80 -2.69 -16.45
CA ALA A 98 10.52 -2.81 -15.02
C ALA A 98 11.44 -3.83 -14.33
N ALA A 99 11.64 -5.00 -14.95
CA ALA A 99 12.52 -6.06 -14.43
C ALA A 99 13.99 -5.64 -14.40
N LEU A 100 14.49 -4.99 -15.46
CA LEU A 100 15.86 -4.46 -15.51
C LEU A 100 16.08 -3.37 -14.45
N ARG A 101 15.10 -2.48 -14.30
CA ARG A 101 15.19 -1.42 -13.29
C ARG A 101 15.14 -2.00 -11.88
N PHE A 102 14.30 -3.02 -11.63
CA PHE A 102 14.28 -3.75 -10.37
C PHE A 102 15.65 -4.33 -10.03
N GLN A 103 16.26 -5.05 -10.97
CA GLN A 103 17.60 -5.63 -10.77
C GLN A 103 18.65 -4.57 -10.48
N SER A 104 18.63 -3.44 -11.21
CA SER A 104 19.54 -2.32 -10.99
C SER A 104 19.42 -1.69 -9.60
N LEU A 105 18.20 -1.58 -9.07
CA LEU A 105 17.94 -0.91 -7.78
C LEU A 105 18.16 -1.83 -6.58
N PHE A 106 17.78 -3.11 -6.71
CA PHE A 106 17.73 -4.04 -5.57
C PHE A 106 18.79 -5.14 -5.62
N GLY A 107 19.58 -5.22 -6.70
CA GLY A 107 20.67 -6.19 -6.83
C GLY A 107 20.22 -7.66 -6.90
N ALA A 108 18.92 -7.91 -7.03
CA ALA A 108 18.34 -9.26 -7.06
C ALA A 108 17.70 -9.54 -8.43
N PRO A 109 17.76 -10.80 -8.92
CA PRO A 109 17.07 -11.16 -10.16
C PRO A 109 15.55 -11.06 -9.98
N ALA A 110 14.85 -10.51 -10.99
CA ALA A 110 13.40 -10.36 -10.95
C ALA A 110 12.62 -11.69 -10.94
N ALA A 111 13.25 -12.80 -11.33
CA ALA A 111 12.59 -14.11 -11.45
C ALA A 111 11.94 -14.63 -10.15
N GLY A 112 12.47 -14.25 -8.98
CA GLY A 112 11.88 -14.59 -7.68
C GLY A 112 10.75 -13.67 -7.22
N TRP A 113 10.37 -12.68 -8.05
CA TRP A 113 9.42 -11.64 -7.70
C TRP A 113 8.29 -11.56 -8.73
N ARG A 114 7.09 -11.25 -8.25
CA ARG A 114 5.98 -10.90 -9.13
C ARG A 114 5.89 -9.37 -9.21
N ILE A 115 6.17 -8.84 -10.38
CA ILE A 115 6.09 -7.41 -10.66
C ILE A 115 4.70 -7.08 -11.20
N SER A 116 4.11 -6.01 -10.69
CA SER A 116 2.90 -5.37 -11.22
C SER A 116 3.12 -3.87 -11.24
N ALA A 117 2.52 -3.18 -12.20
CA ALA A 117 2.73 -1.75 -12.34
C ALA A 117 1.50 -1.05 -12.95
N ASP A 118 1.51 0.27 -12.89
CA ASP A 118 0.58 1.15 -13.60
C ASP A 118 1.13 1.42 -15.02
N TRP A 119 1.13 0.35 -15.83
CA TRP A 119 1.79 0.28 -17.12
C TRP A 119 1.41 1.46 -18.03
N ASP A 120 2.37 2.31 -18.35
CA ASP A 120 2.22 3.49 -19.20
C ASP A 120 3.42 3.53 -20.18
N ALA A 121 3.12 3.58 -21.48
CA ALA A 121 4.17 3.59 -22.51
C ALA A 121 4.75 4.99 -22.75
N ASP A 122 4.04 6.03 -22.33
CA ASP A 122 4.39 7.42 -22.62
C ASP A 122 5.00 8.15 -21.43
N ARG A 123 4.70 7.69 -20.21
CA ARG A 123 5.11 8.37 -18.97
C ARG A 123 5.69 7.41 -17.95
N ALA A 124 6.53 7.95 -17.08
CA ALA A 124 7.04 7.21 -15.94
C ALA A 124 5.89 6.71 -15.06
N PHE A 125 5.99 5.46 -14.61
CA PHE A 125 4.96 4.79 -13.84
C PHE A 125 5.52 4.12 -12.56
N LEU A 126 4.62 3.88 -11.60
CA LEU A 126 4.92 3.14 -10.39
C LEU A 126 4.89 1.65 -10.66
N ALA A 127 5.95 0.96 -10.25
CA ALA A 127 6.00 -0.50 -10.19
C ALA A 127 6.12 -0.98 -8.74
N ALA A 128 5.53 -2.14 -8.48
CA ALA A 128 5.60 -2.85 -7.22
C ALA A 128 5.97 -4.31 -7.44
N ALA A 129 6.79 -4.87 -6.57
CA ALA A 129 7.12 -6.29 -6.59
C ALA A 129 6.89 -6.92 -5.23
N LEU A 130 6.37 -8.15 -5.24
CA LEU A 130 6.21 -9.01 -4.08
C LEU A 130 6.95 -10.33 -4.32
N PRO A 131 7.54 -10.95 -3.27
CA PRO A 131 8.17 -12.26 -3.41
C PRO A 131 7.18 -13.30 -3.94
N ALA A 132 7.55 -14.01 -5.00
CA ALA A 132 6.67 -14.99 -5.62
C ALA A 132 6.23 -16.12 -4.64
N PRO A 133 7.11 -16.65 -3.74
CA PRO A 133 6.69 -17.62 -2.74
C PRO A 133 5.67 -17.08 -1.73
N LEU A 134 5.79 -15.81 -1.33
CA LEU A 134 4.82 -15.16 -0.44
C LEU A 134 3.44 -15.10 -1.09
N LEU A 135 3.39 -14.65 -2.34
CA LEU A 135 2.14 -14.59 -3.10
C LEU A 135 1.50 -15.96 -3.25
N ALA A 136 2.29 -16.97 -3.65
CA ALA A 136 1.81 -18.34 -3.82
C ALA A 136 1.24 -18.88 -2.49
N GLY A 137 1.92 -18.66 -1.36
CA GLY A 137 1.44 -19.07 -0.05
C GLY A 137 0.11 -18.43 0.35
N LEU A 138 -0.02 -17.11 0.15
CA LEU A 138 -1.27 -16.39 0.45
C LEU A 138 -2.42 -16.85 -0.46
N GLN A 139 -2.15 -17.05 -1.75
CA GLN A 139 -3.13 -17.54 -2.71
C GLN A 139 -3.59 -18.97 -2.39
N GLN A 140 -2.66 -19.84 -1.97
CA GLN A 140 -2.96 -21.20 -1.57
C GLN A 140 -3.89 -21.24 -0.35
N VAL A 141 -3.58 -20.46 0.70
CA VAL A 141 -4.46 -20.37 1.89
C VAL A 141 -5.83 -19.81 1.51
N ALA A 142 -5.89 -18.75 0.68
CA ALA A 142 -7.15 -18.19 0.23
C ALA A 142 -7.99 -19.23 -0.54
N PHE A 143 -7.36 -20.07 -1.36
CA PHE A 143 -8.03 -21.14 -2.09
C PHE A 143 -8.55 -22.24 -1.13
N GLU A 144 -7.73 -22.69 -0.19
CA GLU A 144 -8.11 -23.69 0.83
C GLU A 144 -9.30 -23.22 1.67
N GLU A 145 -9.31 -21.94 2.07
CA GLU A 145 -10.37 -21.29 2.84
C GLU A 145 -11.56 -20.79 1.98
N ARG A 146 -11.55 -21.11 0.70
CA ARG A 146 -12.60 -20.74 -0.27
C ARG A 146 -12.88 -19.24 -0.33
N LEU A 147 -11.86 -18.41 -0.17
CA LEU A 147 -11.95 -16.96 -0.39
C LEU A 147 -11.88 -16.64 -1.89
N HIS A 148 -12.72 -15.72 -2.33
CA HIS A 148 -12.55 -15.10 -3.66
C HIS A 148 -11.55 -13.95 -3.55
N LEU A 149 -10.26 -14.26 -3.68
CA LEU A 149 -9.20 -13.27 -3.57
C LEU A 149 -9.17 -12.38 -4.82
N VAL A 150 -9.48 -11.10 -4.64
CA VAL A 150 -9.51 -10.10 -5.73
C VAL A 150 -8.11 -9.52 -5.98
N GLY A 151 -7.31 -9.37 -4.92
CA GLY A 151 -5.98 -8.81 -5.06
C GLY A 151 -5.16 -8.90 -3.77
N ILE A 152 -3.85 -8.86 -3.96
CA ILE A 152 -2.85 -8.70 -2.92
C ILE A 152 -2.05 -7.45 -3.29
N VAL A 153 -2.12 -6.42 -2.45
CA VAL A 153 -1.59 -5.10 -2.78
C VAL A 153 -0.71 -4.55 -1.66
N PRO A 154 0.40 -3.87 -1.97
CA PRO A 154 1.16 -3.11 -0.99
C PRO A 154 0.32 -1.98 -0.40
N HIS A 155 0.58 -1.63 0.86
CA HIS A 155 -0.16 -0.59 1.58
C HIS A 155 -0.14 0.77 0.86
N PHE A 156 1.05 1.18 0.41
CA PHE A 156 1.21 2.43 -0.33
C PHE A 156 0.33 2.48 -1.58
N VAL A 157 0.30 1.39 -2.36
CA VAL A 157 -0.52 1.29 -3.58
C VAL A 157 -2.01 1.33 -3.23
N ALA A 158 -2.43 0.62 -2.19
CA ALA A 158 -3.81 0.63 -1.72
C ALA A 158 -4.25 2.04 -1.30
N ALA A 159 -3.41 2.76 -0.55
CA ALA A 159 -3.67 4.13 -0.12
C ALA A 159 -3.70 5.11 -1.30
N LEU A 160 -2.69 5.05 -2.19
CA LEU A 160 -2.59 5.92 -3.37
C LEU A 160 -3.85 5.81 -4.25
N ASN A 161 -4.34 4.59 -4.48
CA ASN A 161 -5.56 4.32 -5.24
C ASN A 161 -6.83 4.74 -4.49
N GLY A 162 -6.90 4.50 -3.19
CA GLY A 162 -8.04 4.86 -2.36
C GLY A 162 -8.29 6.37 -2.31
N TRP A 163 -7.22 7.14 -2.26
CA TRP A 163 -7.27 8.61 -2.21
C TRP A 163 -7.26 9.27 -3.58
N ARG A 164 -7.26 8.52 -4.68
CA ARG A 164 -7.15 9.05 -6.05
C ARG A 164 -8.09 10.22 -6.34
N LYS A 165 -9.35 10.14 -5.88
CA LYS A 165 -10.36 11.19 -6.10
C LYS A 165 -10.15 12.44 -5.23
N ALA A 166 -9.48 12.32 -4.10
CA ALA A 166 -9.22 13.41 -3.18
C ALA A 166 -7.84 14.06 -3.37
N ARG A 167 -6.98 13.43 -4.19
CA ARG A 167 -5.67 14.01 -4.50
C ARG A 167 -5.83 15.27 -5.34
N ARG A 168 -5.10 16.31 -4.96
CA ARG A 168 -5.04 17.56 -5.71
C ARG A 168 -3.96 17.46 -6.78
N ALA A 169 -4.22 18.08 -7.92
CA ALA A 169 -3.23 18.15 -9.01
C ALA A 169 -1.94 18.84 -8.51
N GLY A 170 -0.79 18.24 -8.84
CA GLY A 170 0.53 18.75 -8.44
C GLY A 170 0.91 18.49 -6.98
N ALA A 171 -0.01 18.02 -6.14
CA ALA A 171 0.34 17.63 -4.77
C ALA A 171 1.15 16.33 -4.75
N TRP A 172 2.19 16.27 -3.89
CA TRP A 172 2.80 15.01 -3.54
C TRP A 172 1.88 14.21 -2.61
N PHE A 173 2.05 12.90 -2.59
CA PHE A 173 1.23 12.03 -1.76
C PHE A 173 2.10 11.19 -0.83
N GLY A 174 1.78 11.18 0.46
CA GLY A 174 2.50 10.43 1.47
C GLY A 174 1.62 9.45 2.24
N VAL A 175 2.23 8.36 2.68
CA VAL A 175 1.63 7.38 3.59
C VAL A 175 2.58 7.16 4.75
N VAL A 176 2.09 7.28 5.99
CA VAL A 176 2.84 6.92 7.20
C VAL A 176 2.30 5.61 7.75
N HIS A 177 3.18 4.62 7.88
CA HIS A 177 2.91 3.34 8.49
C HIS A 177 4.03 2.98 9.45
N GLY A 178 3.69 2.69 10.72
CA GLY A 178 4.71 2.57 11.75
C GLY A 178 5.59 3.82 11.83
N ALA A 179 6.89 3.63 11.75
CA ALA A 179 7.88 4.71 11.69
C ALA A 179 8.36 4.99 10.25
N VAL A 180 7.63 4.59 9.21
CA VAL A 180 8.05 4.77 7.81
C VAL A 180 7.10 5.71 7.11
N LEU A 181 7.65 6.73 6.47
CA LEU A 181 6.99 7.59 5.50
C LEU A 181 7.34 7.12 4.09
N THR A 182 6.35 6.79 3.28
CA THR A 182 6.50 6.55 1.83
C THR A 182 5.87 7.71 1.07
N LEU A 183 6.66 8.36 0.20
CA LEU A 183 6.23 9.51 -0.61
C LEU A 183 6.19 9.15 -2.09
N ALA A 184 5.09 9.49 -2.77
CA ALA A 184 5.05 9.66 -4.21
C ALA A 184 5.40 11.11 -4.54
N VAL A 185 6.47 11.28 -5.29
CA VAL A 185 6.92 12.55 -5.83
C VAL A 185 6.28 12.75 -7.20
N PHE A 186 5.67 13.91 -7.40
CA PHE A 186 5.12 14.31 -8.68
C PHE A 186 5.81 15.59 -9.15
N ASP A 187 6.25 15.60 -10.41
CA ASP A 187 6.79 16.78 -11.07
C ASP A 187 5.93 17.11 -12.27
N GLN A 188 5.47 18.36 -12.37
CA GLN A 188 4.55 18.85 -13.42
C GLN A 188 3.32 17.91 -13.64
N GLY A 189 2.86 17.27 -12.56
CA GLY A 189 1.73 16.34 -12.59
C GLY A 189 2.05 14.91 -13.04
N ALA A 190 3.30 14.64 -13.45
CA ALA A 190 3.77 13.30 -13.77
C ALA A 190 4.40 12.63 -12.52
N PHE A 191 4.27 11.31 -12.42
CA PHE A 191 4.94 10.54 -11.37
C PHE A 191 6.46 10.54 -11.61
N ALA A 192 7.23 11.05 -10.66
CA ALA A 192 8.69 11.21 -10.78
C ALA A 192 9.47 10.21 -9.94
N ALA A 193 9.02 9.90 -8.73
CA ALA A 193 9.70 8.95 -7.86
C ALA A 193 8.78 8.42 -6.75
N VAL A 194 9.16 7.28 -6.17
CA VAL A 194 8.71 6.84 -4.84
C VAL A 194 9.90 6.82 -3.90
N ARG A 195 9.72 7.39 -2.71
CA ARG A 195 10.78 7.56 -1.71
C ARG A 195 10.30 7.09 -0.36
N THR A 196 11.18 6.45 0.40
CA THR A 196 10.88 6.00 1.76
C THR A 196 11.89 6.60 2.74
N ALA A 197 11.41 6.97 3.91
CA ALA A 197 12.24 7.50 4.99
C ALA A 197 11.74 7.02 6.35
N LEU A 198 12.66 6.83 7.29
CA LEU A 198 12.32 6.65 8.69
C LEU A 198 11.90 7.98 9.29
N VAL A 199 10.77 7.98 9.96
CA VAL A 199 10.25 9.11 10.73
C VAL A 199 10.84 9.03 12.13
N PRO A 200 11.68 9.96 12.55
CA PRO A 200 12.26 9.93 13.88
C PRO A 200 11.18 10.16 14.95
N PRO A 201 11.36 9.63 16.17
CA PRO A 201 10.47 9.95 17.29
C PRO A 201 10.38 11.46 17.50
N GLY A 202 9.16 12.00 17.66
CA GLY A 202 8.95 13.42 17.87
C GLY A 202 9.09 14.30 16.62
N ALA A 203 9.17 13.71 15.42
CA ALA A 203 9.20 14.47 14.16
C ALA A 203 8.03 15.44 14.07
N ASP A 204 8.33 16.71 14.00
CA ASP A 204 7.38 17.81 13.91
C ASP A 204 7.18 18.29 12.46
N GLY A 205 6.45 19.40 12.30
CA GLY A 205 6.19 19.99 10.99
C GLY A 205 7.45 20.56 10.33
N ALA A 206 8.44 21.01 11.11
CA ALA A 206 9.72 21.51 10.57
C ALA A 206 10.52 20.36 9.97
N TRP A 207 10.67 19.27 10.71
CA TRP A 207 11.31 18.05 10.18
C TRP A 207 10.66 17.58 8.87
N PHE A 208 9.32 17.58 8.83
CA PHE A 208 8.60 17.15 7.62
C PHE A 208 8.85 18.08 6.43
N ALA A 209 8.81 19.40 6.65
CA ALA A 209 9.09 20.38 5.60
C ALA A 209 10.52 20.26 5.05
N ASP A 210 11.53 20.13 5.93
CA ASP A 210 12.93 19.93 5.56
C ASP A 210 13.13 18.61 4.81
N HIS A 211 12.42 17.55 5.24
CA HIS A 211 12.47 16.26 4.53
C HIS A 211 11.92 16.38 3.11
N VAL A 212 10.75 17.01 2.93
CA VAL A 212 10.15 17.23 1.60
C VAL A 212 11.05 18.07 0.72
N ALA A 213 11.66 19.14 1.24
CA ALA A 213 12.59 19.98 0.50
C ALA A 213 13.84 19.18 0.05
N ARG A 214 14.39 18.35 0.93
CA ARG A 214 15.51 17.47 0.59
C ARG A 214 15.14 16.45 -0.49
N GLU A 215 13.97 15.83 -0.40
CA GLU A 215 13.53 14.87 -1.42
C GLU A 215 13.29 15.54 -2.78
N ALA A 216 12.83 16.79 -2.80
CA ALA A 216 12.71 17.58 -4.02
C ALA A 216 14.09 17.75 -4.69
N LEU A 217 15.10 18.14 -3.92
CA LEU A 217 16.49 18.26 -4.43
C LEU A 217 17.05 16.93 -4.93
N LEU A 218 16.86 15.85 -4.17
CA LEU A 218 17.37 14.52 -4.52
C LEU A 218 16.74 13.93 -5.78
N THR A 219 15.49 14.27 -6.05
CA THR A 219 14.75 13.78 -7.23
C THR A 219 14.82 14.73 -8.42
N GLY A 220 15.35 15.94 -8.22
CA GLY A 220 15.36 17.01 -9.23
C GLY A 220 13.98 17.56 -9.56
N ALA A 221 12.97 17.26 -8.72
CA ALA A 221 11.62 17.74 -8.88
C ALA A 221 11.44 19.12 -8.23
N ALA A 222 10.48 19.91 -8.72
CA ALA A 222 10.08 21.13 -8.05
C ALA A 222 9.50 20.81 -6.66
N ALA A 223 9.85 21.65 -5.65
CA ALA A 223 9.26 21.52 -4.33
C ALA A 223 7.72 21.67 -4.42
N PRO A 224 6.92 20.76 -3.83
CA PRO A 224 5.48 20.80 -3.95
C PRO A 224 4.91 21.96 -3.11
N SER A 225 3.88 22.63 -3.63
CA SER A 225 3.09 23.59 -2.84
C SER A 225 2.23 22.89 -1.78
N LEU A 226 1.95 21.61 -1.96
CA LEU A 226 1.13 20.80 -1.06
C LEU A 226 1.62 19.35 -1.06
N VAL A 227 1.73 18.78 0.14
CA VAL A 227 1.82 17.33 0.34
C VAL A 227 0.55 16.84 1.03
N GLN A 228 -0.06 15.81 0.51
CA GLN A 228 -1.22 15.17 1.12
C GLN A 228 -0.76 13.86 1.77
N VAL A 229 -0.91 13.74 3.08
CA VAL A 229 -0.42 12.59 3.84
C VAL A 229 -1.56 11.86 4.52
N CYS A 230 -1.59 10.54 4.43
CA CYS A 230 -2.52 9.67 5.14
C CYS A 230 -1.80 8.67 6.05
N GLY A 231 -2.57 7.87 6.79
CA GLY A 231 -2.03 6.89 7.73
C GLY A 231 -1.76 7.47 9.12
N ALA A 232 -0.71 6.99 9.78
CA ALA A 232 -0.35 7.37 11.15
C ALA A 232 0.48 8.67 11.22
N ALA A 233 0.23 9.62 10.31
CA ALA A 233 0.96 10.88 10.26
C ALA A 233 0.77 11.71 11.55
N PRO A 234 1.85 12.27 12.13
CA PRO A 234 1.75 13.15 13.27
C PRO A 234 0.86 14.37 12.99
N ARG A 235 -0.03 14.69 13.90
CA ARG A 235 -0.90 15.88 13.75
C ARG A 235 -0.12 17.18 13.62
N ALA A 236 1.08 17.24 14.21
CA ALA A 236 1.98 18.39 14.14
C ALA A 236 2.47 18.70 12.72
N TRP A 237 2.28 17.78 11.74
CA TRP A 237 2.62 18.05 10.34
C TRP A 237 1.56 18.87 9.59
N ALA A 238 0.34 19.00 10.16
CA ALA A 238 -0.73 19.77 9.54
C ALA A 238 -0.33 21.25 9.38
N ALA A 239 -0.28 21.73 8.14
CA ALA A 239 0.14 23.06 7.74
C ALA A 239 -0.52 23.43 6.39
N PRO A 240 -0.47 24.70 5.95
CA PRO A 240 -0.94 25.05 4.61
C PRO A 240 -0.29 24.23 3.48
N SER A 241 0.97 23.82 3.66
CA SER A 241 1.73 22.96 2.73
C SER A 241 1.59 21.45 3.00
N CYS A 242 0.93 21.04 4.10
CA CYS A 242 0.71 19.65 4.44
C CYS A 242 -0.72 19.38 4.88
N MET A 243 -1.46 18.64 4.08
CA MET A 243 -2.84 18.23 4.37
C MET A 243 -2.88 16.79 4.84
N LEU A 244 -3.34 16.56 6.07
CA LEU A 244 -3.60 15.22 6.56
C LEU A 244 -4.93 14.70 5.99
N LEU A 245 -4.88 13.54 5.33
CA LEU A 245 -6.04 12.90 4.72
C LEU A 245 -6.62 11.84 5.66
N GLY A 246 -7.93 11.88 5.84
CA GLY A 246 -8.66 10.94 6.68
C GLY A 246 -8.55 11.25 8.16
N SER A 247 -9.43 10.59 8.92
CA SER A 247 -9.26 10.46 10.37
C SER A 247 -8.44 9.20 10.58
N ALA A 248 -7.43 9.23 11.45
CA ALA A 248 -6.81 7.99 11.89
C ALA A 248 -7.94 7.05 12.34
N PRO A 249 -8.01 5.80 11.82
CA PRO A 249 -8.88 4.80 12.42
C PRO A 249 -8.61 4.80 13.92
N GLY A 250 -9.61 4.53 14.75
CA GLY A 250 -9.56 4.72 16.19
C GLY A 250 -8.22 4.33 16.82
N SER A 251 -7.80 5.04 17.84
CA SER A 251 -6.52 4.82 18.54
C SER A 251 -6.27 3.35 18.91
N ASP A 252 -7.33 2.58 19.02
CA ASP A 252 -7.37 1.21 19.53
C ASP A 252 -7.14 0.14 18.44
N TRP A 253 -7.03 0.53 17.17
CA TRP A 253 -6.80 -0.43 16.09
C TRP A 253 -5.33 -0.80 15.99
N SER A 254 -5.08 -2.11 15.85
CA SER A 254 -3.75 -2.63 15.57
C SER A 254 -3.20 -2.08 14.25
N GLU A 255 -1.91 -2.25 14.05
CA GLU A 255 -1.24 -1.89 12.81
C GLU A 255 -1.84 -2.64 11.61
N ALA A 256 -2.07 -3.95 11.78
CA ALA A 256 -2.71 -4.78 10.75
C ALA A 256 -4.15 -4.33 10.43
N ALA A 257 -4.94 -3.93 11.44
CA ALA A 257 -6.28 -3.39 11.20
C ALA A 257 -6.26 -2.07 10.43
N ARG A 258 -5.30 -1.20 10.71
CA ARG A 258 -5.10 0.06 9.96
C ARG A 258 -4.72 -0.20 8.51
N LEU A 259 -3.86 -1.21 8.25
CA LEU A 259 -3.54 -1.65 6.88
C LEU A 259 -4.80 -2.13 6.15
N ALA A 260 -5.58 -3.00 6.78
CA ALA A 260 -6.83 -3.49 6.20
C ALA A 260 -7.83 -2.37 5.89
N ALA A 261 -7.87 -1.31 6.70
CA ALA A 261 -8.72 -0.14 6.48
C ALA A 261 -8.24 0.77 5.35
N SER A 262 -6.96 0.71 5.01
CA SER A 262 -6.35 1.60 4.02
C SER A 262 -7.00 1.47 2.63
N GLY A 263 -7.06 2.59 1.92
CA GLY A 263 -7.61 2.61 0.55
C GLY A 263 -9.14 2.60 0.46
N ASN A 264 -9.86 2.72 1.58
CA ASN A 264 -11.32 2.82 1.56
C ASN A 264 -11.82 4.28 1.52
N GLY A 265 -10.95 5.27 1.33
CA GLY A 265 -11.33 6.68 1.22
C GLY A 265 -11.93 7.25 2.52
N ILE A 266 -11.40 6.82 3.68
CA ILE A 266 -11.88 7.21 5.01
C ILE A 266 -11.32 8.57 5.38
#